data_f0e4b2a9573aea3a4b4d1303bc5da8bc
#
_entry.id   f0e4b2a9573aea3a4b4d1303bc5da8bc
#
_cell.length_a   1.000
_cell.length_b   1.000
_cell.length_c   1.000
_cell.angle_alpha   90.00
_cell.angle_beta   90.00
_cell.angle_gamma   90.00
#
_symmetry.space_group_name_H-M   'P 1'
#
loop_
_entity.id
_entity.type
_entity.pdbx_description
1 polymer ?
#
loop_
_entity_poly.entity_id
_entity_poly.type
_entity_poly.pdbx_seq_one_letter_code
_entity_poly.pdbx_strand_id
1 'polypeptide(L)'
;MADPDSVPAGKYGKAALEKLGVWNSVRAAVAPAESVRVALLFVSRRETPLGIVYATDAAADPRVKIVGVFPPDTHPPIIYPAALTADSKNASAARLLEFLGSAAAKPIFEKQGFTVLGP
;
A
#
# COMPACT_ATOMS: atom_id res chain seq x y z
N MET A 1 -12.33 2.47 1.53
CA MET A 1 -11.00 1.86 1.80
C MET A 1 -11.08 0.35 1.59
N ALA A 2 -9.96 -0.36 1.48
CA ALA A 2 -10.00 -1.82 1.51
C ALA A 2 -10.58 -2.32 2.83
N ASP A 3 -11.09 -3.57 2.82
CA ASP A 3 -11.74 -4.15 4.00
C ASP A 3 -10.82 -4.09 5.23
N PRO A 4 -11.24 -3.44 6.32
CA PRO A 4 -10.39 -3.17 7.49
C PRO A 4 -10.08 -4.41 8.34
N ASP A 5 -10.81 -5.50 8.14
CA ASP A 5 -10.65 -6.71 8.95
C ASP A 5 -9.86 -7.80 8.23
N SER A 6 -9.84 -7.81 6.90
CA SER A 6 -9.22 -8.86 6.08
C SER A 6 -8.07 -8.39 5.20
N VAL A 7 -8.15 -7.18 4.61
CA VAL A 7 -7.17 -6.70 3.63
C VAL A 7 -6.06 -5.87 4.28
N PRO A 8 -4.77 -6.10 3.99
CA PRO A 8 -3.65 -5.39 4.62
C PRO A 8 -3.79 -3.86 4.58
N ALA A 9 -4.09 -3.26 3.42
CA ALA A 9 -4.28 -1.82 3.31
C ALA A 9 -5.41 -1.30 4.19
N GLY A 10 -6.49 -2.08 4.34
CA GLY A 10 -7.59 -1.77 5.25
C GLY A 10 -7.17 -1.82 6.70
N LYS A 11 -6.40 -2.84 7.09
CA LYS A 11 -5.88 -2.98 8.45
C LYS A 11 -4.96 -1.83 8.85
N TYR A 12 -4.07 -1.40 7.96
CA TYR A 12 -3.21 -0.24 8.19
C TYR A 12 -4.02 1.06 8.31
N GLY A 13 -5.00 1.27 7.43
CA GLY A 13 -5.88 2.43 7.48
C GLY A 13 -6.71 2.48 8.77
N LYS A 14 -7.28 1.35 9.20
CA LYS A 14 -8.00 1.24 10.48
C LYS A 14 -7.09 1.56 11.65
N ALA A 15 -5.89 0.96 11.71
CA ALA A 15 -4.93 1.21 12.77
C ALA A 15 -4.57 2.71 12.87
N ALA A 16 -4.33 3.36 11.73
CA ALA A 16 -4.06 4.80 11.69
C ALA A 16 -5.23 5.62 12.23
N LEU A 17 -6.46 5.33 11.80
CA LEU A 17 -7.66 6.03 12.25
C LEU A 17 -7.95 5.78 13.74
N GLU A 18 -7.67 4.60 14.26
CA GLU A 18 -7.78 4.26 15.69
C GLU A 18 -6.73 5.04 16.51
N LYS A 19 -5.48 5.06 16.05
CA LYS A 19 -4.40 5.80 16.72
C LYS A 19 -4.66 7.30 16.78
N LEU A 20 -5.29 7.85 15.72
CA LEU A 20 -5.73 9.24 15.66
C LEU A 20 -7.03 9.52 16.42
N GLY A 21 -7.68 8.49 16.98
CA GLY A 21 -8.90 8.63 17.76
C GLY A 21 -10.17 8.92 16.95
N VAL A 22 -10.12 8.74 15.62
CA VAL A 22 -11.24 9.10 14.73
C VAL A 22 -11.99 7.90 14.15
N TRP A 23 -11.52 6.68 14.38
CA TRP A 23 -12.16 5.46 13.83
C TRP A 23 -13.65 5.37 14.11
N ASN A 24 -14.06 5.59 15.36
CA ASN A 24 -15.46 5.46 15.77
C ASN A 24 -16.39 6.45 15.06
N SER A 25 -15.89 7.61 14.64
CA SER A 25 -16.69 8.62 13.93
C SER A 25 -16.82 8.33 12.43
N VAL A 26 -15.91 7.53 11.85
CA VAL A 26 -15.90 7.28 10.40
C VAL A 26 -16.30 5.84 10.02
N ARG A 27 -16.22 4.89 10.93
CA ARG A 27 -16.43 3.45 10.62
C ARG A 27 -17.75 3.15 9.95
N ALA A 28 -18.82 3.87 10.32
CA ALA A 28 -20.14 3.67 9.73
C ALA A 28 -20.25 4.15 8.27
N ALA A 29 -19.33 5.03 7.84
CA ALA A 29 -19.27 5.55 6.47
C ALA A 29 -18.25 4.78 5.59
N VAL A 30 -17.60 3.76 6.13
CA VAL A 30 -16.63 2.98 5.36
C VAL A 30 -17.35 2.11 4.35
N ALA A 31 -17.00 2.27 3.07
CA ALA A 31 -17.32 1.33 2.00
C ALA A 31 -16.14 0.35 1.88
N PRO A 32 -16.26 -0.90 2.37
CA PRO A 32 -15.17 -1.86 2.32
C PRO A 32 -15.00 -2.39 0.89
N ALA A 33 -13.75 -2.51 0.46
CA ALA A 33 -13.38 -3.04 -0.85
C ALA A 33 -12.55 -4.31 -0.68
N GLU A 34 -12.67 -5.24 -1.62
CA GLU A 34 -11.92 -6.51 -1.62
C GLU A 34 -10.40 -6.34 -1.80
N SER A 35 -9.97 -5.19 -2.28
CA SER A 35 -8.55 -4.85 -2.44
C SER A 35 -8.34 -3.34 -2.38
N VAL A 36 -7.07 -2.93 -2.17
CA VAL A 36 -6.69 -1.51 -2.22
C VAL A 36 -6.94 -0.91 -3.61
N ARG A 37 -6.79 -1.70 -4.68
CA ARG A 37 -7.03 -1.22 -6.05
C ARG A 37 -8.51 -0.95 -6.31
N VAL A 38 -9.40 -1.79 -5.80
CA VAL A 38 -10.84 -1.53 -5.86
C VAL A 38 -11.21 -0.30 -5.02
N ALA A 39 -10.61 -0.13 -3.84
CA ALA A 39 -10.79 1.09 -3.05
C ALA A 39 -10.36 2.36 -3.81
N LEU A 40 -9.24 2.30 -4.54
CA LEU A 40 -8.79 3.38 -5.41
C LEU A 40 -9.79 3.67 -6.53
N LEU A 41 -10.35 2.62 -7.15
CA LEU A 41 -11.36 2.77 -8.21
C LEU A 41 -12.61 3.49 -7.72
N PHE A 42 -13.08 3.26 -6.50
CA PHE A 42 -14.22 3.98 -5.95
C PHE A 42 -14.00 5.50 -5.95
N VAL A 43 -12.78 5.94 -5.60
CA VAL A 43 -12.44 7.37 -5.63
C VAL A 43 -12.28 7.87 -7.05
N SER A 44 -11.53 7.16 -7.90
CA SER A 44 -11.23 7.58 -9.26
C SER A 44 -12.49 7.65 -10.15
N ARG A 45 -13.52 6.85 -9.82
CA ARG A 45 -14.84 6.87 -10.45
C ARG A 45 -15.82 7.82 -9.78
N ARG A 46 -15.42 8.51 -8.69
CA ARG A 46 -16.26 9.41 -7.91
C ARG A 46 -17.44 8.70 -7.21
N GLU A 47 -17.30 7.42 -6.96
CA GLU A 47 -18.29 6.64 -6.19
C GLU A 47 -18.16 6.92 -4.68
N THR A 48 -16.94 7.29 -4.23
CA THR A 48 -16.66 7.80 -2.89
C THR A 48 -15.86 9.10 -2.97
N PRO A 49 -16.08 10.06 -2.07
CA PRO A 49 -15.37 11.35 -2.09
C PRO A 49 -13.91 11.22 -1.61
N LEU A 50 -13.61 10.22 -0.76
CA LEU A 50 -12.30 9.99 -0.16
C LEU A 50 -12.00 8.49 -0.14
N GLY A 51 -10.72 8.14 -0.16
CA GLY A 51 -10.26 6.77 0.00
C GLY A 51 -8.93 6.71 0.76
N ILE A 52 -8.70 5.60 1.45
CA ILE A 52 -7.42 5.27 2.06
C ILE A 52 -6.80 4.16 1.23
N VAL A 53 -5.65 4.45 0.66
CA VAL A 53 -4.88 3.56 -0.23
C VAL A 53 -3.39 3.78 0.04
N TYR A 54 -2.52 2.97 -0.55
CA TYR A 54 -1.09 3.26 -0.50
C TYR A 54 -0.75 4.51 -1.33
N ALA A 55 0.23 5.28 -0.87
CA ALA A 55 0.69 6.47 -1.60
C ALA A 55 1.18 6.12 -3.01
N THR A 56 1.79 4.95 -3.18
CA THR A 56 2.25 4.43 -4.47
C THR A 56 1.10 4.16 -5.44
N ASP A 57 -0.03 3.61 -4.96
CA ASP A 57 -1.22 3.39 -5.79
C ASP A 57 -1.87 4.71 -6.19
N ALA A 58 -1.99 5.65 -5.24
CA ALA A 58 -2.56 6.98 -5.53
C ALA A 58 -1.71 7.78 -6.52
N ALA A 59 -0.38 7.71 -6.40
CA ALA A 59 0.54 8.39 -7.32
C ALA A 59 0.48 7.85 -8.76
N ALA A 60 0.06 6.59 -8.93
CA ALA A 60 -0.06 5.95 -10.24
C ALA A 60 -1.39 6.26 -10.97
N ASP A 61 -2.39 6.83 -10.30
CA ASP A 61 -3.69 7.17 -10.92
C ASP A 61 -3.88 8.70 -11.00
N PRO A 62 -3.77 9.31 -12.19
CA PRO A 62 -3.88 10.77 -12.34
C PRO A 62 -5.29 11.33 -12.05
N ARG A 63 -6.29 10.47 -11.89
CA ARG A 63 -7.67 10.89 -11.60
C ARG A 63 -7.91 11.15 -10.12
N VAL A 64 -6.96 10.83 -9.25
CA VAL A 64 -7.04 11.06 -7.82
C VAL A 64 -5.97 12.04 -7.36
N LYS A 65 -6.20 12.68 -6.21
CA LYS A 65 -5.25 13.58 -5.57
C LYS A 65 -4.98 13.11 -4.15
N ILE A 66 -3.71 13.02 -3.78
CA ILE A 66 -3.31 12.79 -2.39
C ILE A 66 -3.61 14.06 -1.60
N VAL A 67 -4.50 13.97 -0.61
CA VAL A 67 -4.91 15.09 0.25
C VAL A 67 -4.23 15.07 1.62
N GLY A 68 -3.62 13.95 1.98
CA GLY A 68 -2.83 13.77 3.20
C GLY A 68 -2.20 12.39 3.25
N VAL A 69 -1.20 12.24 4.09
CA VAL A 69 -0.50 10.98 4.36
C VAL A 69 -0.55 10.74 5.87
N PHE A 70 -0.91 9.53 6.28
CA PHE A 70 -0.89 9.17 7.69
C PHE A 70 0.55 9.21 8.24
N PRO A 71 0.78 9.77 9.44
CA PRO A 71 2.07 9.70 10.09
C PRO A 71 2.54 8.25 10.25
N PRO A 72 3.83 7.96 10.05
CA PRO A 72 4.34 6.57 10.05
C PRO A 72 4.21 5.86 11.41
N ASP A 73 4.05 6.60 12.49
CA ASP A 73 3.83 6.06 13.84
C ASP A 73 2.36 5.69 14.14
N THR A 74 1.45 5.94 13.18
CA THR A 74 0.01 5.65 13.37
C THR A 74 -0.38 4.24 12.94
N HIS A 75 0.50 3.50 12.28
CA HIS A 75 0.25 2.14 11.79
C HIS A 75 1.53 1.30 11.85
N PRO A 76 1.44 -0.04 11.84
CA PRO A 76 2.62 -0.89 11.70
C PRO A 76 3.41 -0.59 10.41
N PRO A 77 4.73 -0.83 10.40
CA PRO A 77 5.54 -0.65 9.19
C PRO A 77 4.98 -1.45 8.00
N ILE A 78 4.89 -0.80 6.85
CA ILE A 78 4.44 -1.43 5.61
C ILE A 78 5.67 -1.93 4.86
N ILE A 79 5.92 -3.24 4.90
CA ILE A 79 7.10 -3.87 4.32
C ILE A 79 6.66 -4.86 3.23
N TYR A 80 7.33 -4.81 2.10
CA TYR A 80 7.15 -5.73 0.97
C TYR A 80 8.36 -6.65 0.87
N PRO A 81 8.29 -7.86 1.46
CA PRO A 81 9.38 -8.83 1.34
C PRO A 81 9.39 -9.47 -0.04
N ALA A 82 10.58 -9.78 -0.54
CA ALA A 82 10.77 -10.61 -1.72
C ALA A 82 11.60 -11.84 -1.34
N ALA A 83 11.19 -13.01 -1.80
CA ALA A 83 11.87 -14.27 -1.53
C ALA A 83 11.73 -15.25 -2.70
N LEU A 84 12.67 -16.21 -2.77
CA LEU A 84 12.53 -17.37 -3.61
C LEU A 84 11.63 -18.40 -2.92
N THR A 85 10.72 -19.02 -3.69
CA THR A 85 9.96 -20.16 -3.18
C THR A 85 10.86 -21.39 -3.14
N ALA A 86 10.65 -22.29 -2.16
CA ALA A 86 11.42 -23.51 -2.01
C ALA A 86 11.37 -24.42 -3.27
N ASP A 87 10.25 -24.40 -3.98
CA ASP A 87 10.04 -25.23 -5.17
C ASP A 87 10.50 -24.56 -6.48
N SER A 88 11.07 -23.37 -6.42
CA SER A 88 11.54 -22.66 -7.61
C SER A 88 12.70 -23.43 -8.26
N LYS A 89 12.50 -23.87 -9.50
CA LYS A 89 13.51 -24.52 -10.34
C LYS A 89 14.08 -23.58 -11.41
N ASN A 90 13.68 -22.34 -11.42
CA ASN A 90 14.17 -21.36 -12.38
C ASN A 90 15.55 -20.84 -11.97
N ALA A 91 16.57 -21.18 -12.73
CA ALA A 91 17.96 -20.78 -12.47
C ALA A 91 18.16 -19.24 -12.46
N SER A 92 17.27 -18.48 -13.11
CA SER A 92 17.34 -17.02 -13.14
C SER A 92 16.62 -16.35 -11.96
N ALA A 93 15.88 -17.07 -11.14
CA ALA A 93 15.11 -16.49 -10.06
C ALA A 93 16.00 -15.87 -8.98
N ALA A 94 17.12 -16.52 -8.64
CA ALA A 94 18.11 -15.97 -7.71
C ALA A 94 18.70 -14.65 -8.22
N ARG A 95 19.05 -14.60 -9.52
CA ARG A 95 19.59 -13.38 -10.15
C ARG A 95 18.60 -12.24 -10.15
N LEU A 96 17.30 -12.54 -10.35
CA LEU A 96 16.25 -11.53 -10.25
C LEU A 96 16.17 -10.98 -8.82
N LEU A 97 16.21 -11.84 -7.81
CA LEU A 97 16.15 -11.40 -6.41
C LEU A 97 17.37 -10.52 -6.06
N GLU A 98 18.58 -10.93 -6.47
CA GLU A 98 19.79 -10.12 -6.33
C GLU A 98 19.67 -8.76 -7.05
N PHE A 99 19.15 -8.76 -8.28
CA PHE A 99 18.92 -7.52 -9.01
C PHE A 99 17.93 -6.58 -8.29
N LEU A 100 16.83 -7.11 -7.74
CA LEU A 100 15.85 -6.30 -6.99
C LEU A 100 16.46 -5.63 -5.76
N GLY A 101 17.48 -6.25 -5.12
CA GLY A 101 18.24 -5.66 -4.00
C GLY A 101 19.42 -4.78 -4.43
N SER A 102 19.68 -4.64 -5.73
CA SER A 102 20.88 -3.95 -6.23
C SER A 102 20.75 -2.42 -6.24
N ALA A 103 21.92 -1.76 -6.28
CA ALA A 103 22.00 -0.31 -6.48
C ALA A 103 21.37 0.16 -7.82
N ALA A 104 21.30 -0.72 -8.82
CA ALA A 104 20.67 -0.41 -10.11
C ALA A 104 19.13 -0.41 -10.03
N ALA A 105 18.53 -1.28 -9.20
CA ALA A 105 17.09 -1.34 -9.02
C ALA A 105 16.56 -0.26 -8.05
N LYS A 106 17.36 0.15 -7.08
CA LYS A 106 16.98 1.11 -6.05
C LYS A 106 16.31 2.38 -6.60
N PRO A 107 16.90 3.14 -7.55
CA PRO A 107 16.27 4.37 -8.07
C PRO A 107 14.98 4.10 -8.81
N ILE A 108 14.77 2.89 -9.34
CA ILE A 108 13.53 2.51 -10.02
C ILE A 108 12.40 2.41 -8.99
N PHE A 109 12.64 1.77 -7.85
CA PHE A 109 11.67 1.69 -6.75
C PHE A 109 11.40 3.06 -6.13
N GLU A 110 12.44 3.84 -5.85
CA GLU A 110 12.30 5.18 -5.27
C GLU A 110 11.49 6.12 -6.16
N LYS A 111 11.68 6.04 -7.48
CA LYS A 111 10.85 6.79 -8.44
C LYS A 111 9.37 6.45 -8.35
N GLN A 112 9.02 5.23 -7.94
CA GLN A 112 7.64 4.80 -7.73
C GLN A 112 7.12 5.10 -6.30
N GLY A 113 7.92 5.76 -5.45
CA GLY A 113 7.54 6.15 -4.10
C GLY A 113 7.83 5.10 -3.03
N PHE A 114 8.60 4.05 -3.33
CA PHE A 114 9.04 3.08 -2.34
C PHE A 114 10.32 3.55 -1.63
N THR A 115 10.45 3.18 -0.36
CA THR A 115 11.72 3.26 0.35
C THR A 115 12.39 1.90 0.28
N VAL A 116 13.59 1.84 -0.31
CA VAL A 116 14.36 0.60 -0.38
C VAL A 116 15.10 0.41 0.94
N LEU A 117 14.75 -0.63 1.66
CA LEU A 117 15.48 -1.05 2.85
C LEU A 117 16.79 -1.71 2.37
N GLY A 118 17.90 -1.36 3.03
CA GLY A 118 19.19 -1.98 2.73
C GLY A 118 19.19 -3.49 3.03
N PRO A 119 20.19 -4.22 2.54
CA PRO A 119 20.40 -5.61 2.90
C PRO A 119 20.68 -5.77 4.39
#